data_76e85490442199b842ec776ecf694d84
#
_entry.id   76e85490442199b842ec776ecf694d84
#
_cell.length_a   1.000
_cell.length_b   1.000
_cell.length_c   1.000
_cell.angle_alpha   90.00
_cell.angle_beta   90.00
_cell.angle_gamma   90.00
#
_symmetry.space_group_name_H-M   'P 1'
#
loop_
_entity.id
_entity.type
_entity.pdbx_description
1 polymer ?
#
loop_
_entity_poly.entity_id
_entity_poly.type
_entity_poly.pdbx_seq_one_letter_code
_entity_poly.pdbx_strand_id
1 'polypeptide(L)'
;MVSAPAHTSYTTTFIPIEKAAKRPCGEAALSNKRVINQFIHPDVLKTCQLSMGMTVLEPGSVWNTMPAHTHERRMEVYMYFEVPGDNVVFHMMGEPIETRHIVMKNEEAVISPSWSIHSGAGTSNYTFIWAMGGENMEFDDMDTMKPNEMM
;
A
#
# COMPACT_ATOMS: atom_id res chain seq x y z
N MET A 1 -10.28 -1.90 -10.83
CA MET A 1 -10.51 -3.37 -10.83
C MET A 1 -9.16 -4.06 -10.83
N VAL A 2 -8.95 -5.04 -9.95
CA VAL A 2 -7.73 -5.86 -9.90
C VAL A 2 -8.14 -7.30 -10.19
N SER A 3 -7.40 -7.99 -11.06
CA SER A 3 -7.64 -9.39 -11.39
C SER A 3 -6.32 -10.15 -11.51
N ALA A 4 -6.32 -11.41 -11.11
CA ALA A 4 -5.18 -12.30 -11.19
C ALA A 4 -5.66 -13.72 -11.51
N PRO A 5 -4.78 -14.59 -12.05
CA PRO A 5 -5.10 -15.99 -12.25
C PRO A 5 -5.54 -16.68 -10.96
N ALA A 6 -6.48 -17.61 -11.07
CA ALA A 6 -6.99 -18.34 -9.93
C ALA A 6 -6.78 -19.86 -10.12
N HIS A 7 -6.26 -20.53 -9.10
CA HIS A 7 -6.10 -21.98 -9.07
C HIS A 7 -7.34 -22.70 -8.51
N THR A 8 -8.25 -21.95 -7.91
CA THR A 8 -9.53 -22.45 -7.39
C THR A 8 -10.59 -21.35 -7.41
N SER A 9 -11.84 -21.73 -7.20
CA SER A 9 -12.96 -20.78 -7.15
C SER A 9 -13.38 -20.54 -5.70
N TYR A 10 -13.68 -19.30 -5.37
CA TYR A 10 -14.28 -18.88 -4.11
C TYR A 10 -15.63 -18.22 -4.38
N THR A 11 -16.51 -18.25 -3.40
CA THR A 11 -17.82 -17.60 -3.47
C THR A 11 -17.64 -16.09 -3.63
N THR A 12 -18.40 -15.48 -4.54
CA THR A 12 -18.47 -14.02 -4.65
C THR A 12 -18.89 -13.41 -3.32
N THR A 13 -18.07 -12.50 -2.82
CA THR A 13 -18.25 -11.92 -1.47
C THR A 13 -18.18 -10.40 -1.57
N PHE A 14 -19.14 -9.73 -0.94
CA PHE A 14 -19.13 -8.30 -0.70
C PHE A 14 -18.62 -8.02 0.72
N ILE A 15 -17.61 -7.16 0.83
CA ILE A 15 -17.05 -6.75 2.11
C ILE A 15 -17.35 -5.26 2.31
N PRO A 16 -18.33 -4.91 3.15
CA PRO A 16 -18.57 -3.52 3.51
C PRO A 16 -17.42 -2.98 4.39
N ILE A 17 -17.24 -1.67 4.39
CA ILE A 17 -16.12 -1.01 5.09
C ILE A 17 -16.10 -1.31 6.60
N GLU A 18 -17.27 -1.53 7.19
CA GLU A 18 -17.41 -1.85 8.61
C GLU A 18 -16.84 -3.24 8.97
N LYS A 19 -16.73 -4.12 7.96
CA LYS A 19 -16.18 -5.48 8.12
C LYS A 19 -14.69 -5.58 7.78
N ALA A 20 -14.08 -4.51 7.30
CA ALA A 20 -12.63 -4.47 7.11
C ALA A 20 -11.93 -4.66 8.47
N ALA A 21 -10.91 -5.48 8.51
CA ALA A 21 -10.07 -5.59 9.70
C ALA A 21 -9.24 -4.30 9.85
N LYS A 22 -9.41 -3.60 10.98
CA LYS A 22 -8.73 -2.33 11.25
C LYS A 22 -7.45 -2.57 12.04
N ARG A 23 -6.34 -2.10 11.53
CA ARG A 23 -5.03 -2.18 12.17
C ARG A 23 -4.44 -0.77 12.36
N PRO A 24 -4.52 -0.18 13.57
CA PRO A 24 -3.81 1.06 13.88
C PRO A 24 -2.30 0.83 13.84
N CYS A 25 -1.55 1.74 13.23
CA CYS A 25 -0.11 1.65 13.07
C CYS A 25 0.55 3.03 13.17
N GLY A 26 1.83 3.02 13.55
CA GLY A 26 2.67 4.21 13.59
C GLY A 26 2.38 5.13 14.77
N GLU A 27 3.07 6.24 14.79
CA GLU A 27 3.01 7.25 15.86
C GLU A 27 3.01 8.66 15.27
N ALA A 28 2.30 9.59 15.92
CA ALA A 28 2.25 10.99 15.49
C ALA A 28 3.65 11.64 15.49
N ALA A 29 4.47 11.32 16.49
CA ALA A 29 5.84 11.83 16.60
C ALA A 29 6.74 11.41 15.42
N LEU A 30 6.40 10.33 14.72
CA LEU A 30 7.10 9.83 13.54
C LEU A 30 6.42 10.24 12.24
N SER A 31 5.40 11.08 12.29
CA SER A 31 4.61 11.54 11.13
C SER A 31 4.01 10.41 10.28
N ASN A 32 3.71 9.27 10.90
CA ASN A 32 3.25 8.07 10.19
C ASN A 32 2.06 7.36 10.88
N LYS A 33 1.35 8.04 11.78
CA LYS A 33 0.17 7.48 12.45
C LYS A 33 -0.96 7.28 11.46
N ARG A 34 -1.49 6.06 11.38
CA ARG A 34 -2.45 5.66 10.35
C ARG A 34 -3.30 4.48 10.77
N VAL A 35 -4.39 4.26 10.05
CA VAL A 35 -5.20 3.04 10.16
C VAL A 35 -5.17 2.30 8.84
N ILE A 36 -4.78 1.04 8.87
CA ILE A 36 -4.86 0.13 7.74
C ILE A 36 -6.19 -0.61 7.83
N ASN A 37 -7.03 -0.47 6.82
CA ASN A 37 -8.28 -1.19 6.66
C ASN A 37 -8.05 -2.34 5.67
N GLN A 38 -8.02 -3.57 6.16
CA GLN A 38 -7.75 -4.76 5.35
C GLN A 38 -9.09 -5.34 4.86
N PHE A 39 -9.30 -5.34 3.55
CA PHE A 39 -10.50 -5.89 2.91
C PHE A 39 -10.23 -7.28 2.34
N ILE A 40 -9.25 -7.41 1.47
CA ILE A 40 -8.80 -8.68 0.90
C ILE A 40 -7.45 -8.99 1.56
N HIS A 41 -7.52 -9.76 2.60
CA HIS A 41 -6.38 -10.17 3.42
C HIS A 41 -6.63 -11.61 3.87
N PRO A 42 -5.62 -12.47 4.03
CA PRO A 42 -5.82 -13.87 4.45
C PRO A 42 -6.72 -14.06 5.67
N ASP A 43 -6.66 -13.13 6.63
CA ASP A 43 -7.48 -13.16 7.84
C ASP A 43 -8.94 -12.70 7.64
N VAL A 44 -9.27 -12.09 6.51
CA VAL A 44 -10.59 -11.52 6.21
C VAL A 44 -11.29 -12.30 5.11
N LEU A 45 -10.61 -12.51 4.00
CA LEU A 45 -11.15 -13.17 2.80
C LEU A 45 -10.06 -13.98 2.10
N LYS A 46 -10.34 -15.25 1.86
CA LYS A 46 -9.46 -16.11 1.05
C LYS A 46 -9.57 -15.75 -0.43
N THR A 47 -8.42 -15.54 -1.05
CA THR A 47 -8.27 -15.39 -2.51
C THR A 47 -7.12 -16.25 -3.00
N CYS A 48 -6.93 -16.35 -4.31
CA CYS A 48 -5.78 -17.06 -4.88
C CYS A 48 -4.51 -16.21 -4.87
N GLN A 49 -4.61 -14.97 -5.37
CA GLN A 49 -3.43 -14.13 -5.62
C GLN A 49 -3.69 -12.63 -5.39
N LEU A 50 -4.77 -12.28 -4.73
CA LEU A 50 -5.13 -10.88 -4.51
C LEU A 50 -5.08 -10.51 -3.04
N SER A 51 -4.51 -9.35 -2.75
CA SER A 51 -4.65 -8.66 -1.47
C SER A 51 -5.00 -7.20 -1.72
N MET A 52 -5.85 -6.61 -0.90
CA MET A 52 -6.24 -5.20 -1.05
C MET A 52 -6.67 -4.62 0.30
N GLY A 53 -6.30 -3.39 0.50
CA GLY A 53 -6.75 -2.61 1.64
C GLY A 53 -6.71 -1.12 1.36
N MET A 54 -7.03 -0.36 2.38
CA MET A 54 -7.02 1.10 2.35
C MET A 54 -6.32 1.61 3.61
N THR A 55 -5.37 2.48 3.43
CA THR A 55 -4.66 3.12 4.53
C THR A 55 -5.05 4.59 4.62
N VAL A 56 -5.51 4.99 5.78
CA VAL A 56 -5.89 6.38 6.10
C VAL A 56 -4.84 6.96 7.04
N LEU A 57 -4.11 7.99 6.61
CA LEU A 57 -3.17 8.71 7.46
C LEU A 57 -3.91 9.72 8.32
N GLU A 58 -3.59 9.76 9.62
CA GLU A 58 -4.16 10.77 10.52
C GLU A 58 -3.59 12.17 10.25
N PRO A 59 -4.30 13.25 10.60
CA PRO A 59 -3.79 14.60 10.45
C PRO A 59 -2.39 14.78 11.06
N GLY A 60 -1.48 15.40 10.29
CA GLY A 60 -0.06 15.55 10.65
C GLY A 60 0.82 14.35 10.32
N SER A 61 0.25 13.26 9.84
CA SER A 61 0.99 12.10 9.34
C SER A 61 1.05 12.15 7.82
N VAL A 62 2.25 12.06 7.27
CA VAL A 62 2.50 12.28 5.84
C VAL A 62 3.30 11.15 5.19
N TRP A 63 3.72 10.15 5.97
CA TRP A 63 4.68 9.15 5.54
C TRP A 63 4.13 7.73 5.66
N ASN A 64 4.07 6.99 4.55
CA ASN A 64 3.78 5.57 4.43
C ASN A 64 4.32 5.07 3.06
N THR A 65 4.82 3.91 2.87
CA THR A 65 4.91 2.75 3.73
C THR A 65 6.21 2.82 4.52
N MET A 66 6.14 2.45 5.79
CA MET A 66 7.32 2.38 6.62
C MET A 66 7.28 1.12 7.50
N PRO A 67 8.33 0.29 7.43
CA PRO A 67 9.49 0.40 6.55
C PRO A 67 9.12 0.22 5.08
N ALA A 68 9.88 0.86 4.18
CA ALA A 68 9.81 0.55 2.75
C ALA A 68 10.28 -0.89 2.53
N HIS A 69 9.74 -1.55 1.52
CA HIS A 69 10.03 -2.96 1.27
C HIS A 69 9.81 -3.33 -0.20
N THR A 70 10.33 -4.47 -0.59
CA THR A 70 10.03 -5.17 -1.83
C THR A 70 9.32 -6.49 -1.53
N HIS A 71 8.66 -7.08 -2.50
CA HIS A 71 8.14 -8.43 -2.45
C HIS A 71 8.16 -9.05 -3.85
N GLU A 72 9.10 -9.94 -4.08
CA GLU A 72 9.50 -10.39 -5.41
C GLU A 72 8.40 -11.06 -6.25
N ARG A 73 7.41 -11.71 -5.63
CA ARG A 73 6.41 -12.51 -6.34
C ARG A 73 5.07 -11.83 -6.56
N ARG A 74 4.94 -10.56 -6.18
CA ARG A 74 3.71 -9.79 -6.39
C ARG A 74 4.03 -8.33 -6.71
N MET A 75 3.25 -7.76 -7.61
CA MET A 75 3.24 -6.33 -7.87
C MET A 75 2.26 -5.62 -6.96
N GLU A 76 2.41 -4.33 -6.79
CA GLU A 76 1.47 -3.52 -6.02
C GLU A 76 1.04 -2.28 -6.80
N VAL A 77 -0.20 -1.88 -6.61
CA VAL A 77 -0.75 -0.62 -7.11
C VAL A 77 -1.13 0.24 -5.91
N TYR A 78 -0.70 1.49 -5.90
CA TYR A 78 -1.21 2.51 -5.00
C TYR A 78 -2.11 3.49 -5.76
N MET A 79 -3.31 3.72 -5.25
CA MET A 79 -4.19 4.78 -5.70
C MET A 79 -4.36 5.78 -4.57
N TYR A 80 -3.83 6.99 -4.77
CA TYR A 80 -3.90 8.07 -3.79
C TYR A 80 -5.19 8.86 -3.94
N PHE A 81 -5.84 9.19 -2.83
CA PHE A 81 -7.02 10.03 -2.81
C PHE A 81 -7.16 10.76 -1.46
N GLU A 82 -8.13 11.65 -1.35
CA GLU A 82 -8.20 12.57 -0.22
C GLU A 82 -6.90 13.37 -0.03
N VAL A 83 -6.25 13.71 -1.14
CA VAL A 83 -5.11 14.63 -1.17
C VAL A 83 -5.67 16.04 -1.34
N PRO A 84 -5.65 16.88 -0.29
CA PRO A 84 -6.40 18.13 -0.30
C PRO A 84 -5.72 19.23 -1.12
N GLY A 85 -6.49 19.96 -1.92
CA GLY A 85 -6.06 21.17 -2.63
C GLY A 85 -4.85 20.96 -3.53
N ASP A 86 -3.82 21.78 -3.36
CA ASP A 86 -2.58 21.74 -4.14
C ASP A 86 -1.51 20.80 -3.57
N ASN A 87 -1.89 19.96 -2.60
CA ASN A 87 -0.98 18.98 -2.02
C ASN A 87 -0.70 17.84 -3.00
N VAL A 88 0.43 17.18 -2.78
CA VAL A 88 0.90 16.05 -3.58
C VAL A 88 1.49 14.98 -2.69
N VAL A 89 1.66 13.78 -3.24
CA VAL A 89 2.41 12.69 -2.63
C VAL A 89 3.60 12.37 -3.52
N PHE A 90 4.80 12.35 -2.96
CA PHE A 90 6.00 11.85 -3.61
C PHE A 90 6.04 10.33 -3.41
N HIS A 91 5.66 9.60 -4.45
CA HIS A 91 5.74 8.15 -4.43
C HIS A 91 7.15 7.72 -4.81
N MET A 92 7.86 7.14 -3.87
CA MET A 92 9.20 6.60 -4.07
C MET A 92 9.11 5.17 -4.58
N MET A 93 9.86 4.86 -5.63
CA MET A 93 9.96 3.56 -6.25
C MET A 93 11.36 3.34 -6.83
N GLY A 94 11.62 2.18 -7.34
CA GLY A 94 12.92 1.77 -7.88
C GLY A 94 13.60 0.73 -7.00
N GLU A 95 14.83 0.41 -7.32
CA GLU A 95 15.65 -0.41 -6.43
C GLU A 95 16.03 0.37 -5.16
N PRO A 96 16.19 -0.27 -4.02
CA PRO A 96 16.48 0.43 -2.76
C PRO A 96 17.69 1.35 -2.82
N ILE A 97 18.70 0.96 -3.59
CA ILE A 97 19.96 1.72 -3.76
C ILE A 97 19.90 2.74 -4.91
N GLU A 98 18.82 2.77 -5.65
CA GLU A 98 18.61 3.70 -6.77
C GLU A 98 17.13 4.09 -6.87
N THR A 99 16.67 4.90 -5.94
CA THR A 99 15.26 5.29 -5.88
C THR A 99 14.95 6.45 -6.83
N ARG A 100 13.71 6.49 -7.27
CA ARG A 100 13.10 7.60 -8.02
C ARG A 100 11.79 7.96 -7.36
N HIS A 101 11.28 9.14 -7.63
CA HIS A 101 9.95 9.53 -7.18
C HIS A 101 9.05 9.94 -8.35
N ILE A 102 7.77 9.72 -8.16
CA ILE A 102 6.71 10.20 -9.03
C ILE A 102 5.84 11.14 -8.19
N VAL A 103 5.54 12.32 -8.72
CA VAL A 103 4.64 13.27 -8.04
C VAL A 103 3.21 12.86 -8.35
N MET A 104 2.49 12.40 -7.32
CA MET A 104 1.12 11.93 -7.40
C MET A 104 0.15 12.99 -6.91
N LYS A 105 -0.94 13.19 -7.63
CA LYS A 105 -2.05 14.07 -7.27
C LYS A 105 -3.24 13.26 -6.78
N ASN A 106 -4.29 13.97 -6.35
CA ASN A 106 -5.54 13.35 -5.96
C ASN A 106 -6.12 12.49 -7.10
N GLU A 107 -6.59 11.29 -6.75
CA GLU A 107 -7.18 10.30 -7.67
C GLU A 107 -6.23 9.76 -8.76
N GLU A 108 -4.94 9.81 -8.51
CA GLU A 108 -3.95 9.17 -9.38
C GLU A 108 -3.46 7.84 -8.79
N ALA A 109 -3.09 6.92 -9.69
CA ALA A 109 -2.58 5.61 -9.33
C ALA A 109 -1.21 5.35 -9.94
N VAL A 110 -0.39 4.59 -9.23
CA VAL A 110 0.95 4.17 -9.66
C VAL A 110 1.09 2.66 -9.52
N ILE A 111 1.76 2.04 -10.47
CA ILE A 111 2.09 0.61 -10.46
C ILE A 111 3.52 0.45 -9.99
N SER A 112 3.72 -0.33 -8.93
CA SER A 112 5.03 -0.71 -8.41
C SER A 112 5.31 -2.17 -8.79
N PRO A 113 6.31 -2.44 -9.64
CA PRO A 113 6.73 -3.80 -9.95
C PRO A 113 7.24 -4.54 -8.71
N SER A 114 7.28 -5.85 -8.76
CA SER A 114 7.67 -6.70 -7.63
C SER A 114 9.07 -6.40 -7.07
N TRP A 115 10.02 -6.03 -7.91
CA TRP A 115 11.40 -5.67 -7.53
C TRP A 115 11.54 -4.25 -6.92
N SER A 116 10.52 -3.42 -7.07
CA SER A 116 10.56 -2.02 -6.67
C SER A 116 10.06 -1.84 -5.25
N ILE A 117 10.75 -0.99 -4.49
CA ILE A 117 10.17 -0.44 -3.28
C ILE A 117 8.93 0.40 -3.62
N HIS A 118 8.08 0.61 -2.64
CA HIS A 118 6.93 1.51 -2.73
C HIS A 118 6.73 2.20 -1.38
N SER A 119 6.78 3.51 -1.41
CA SER A 119 6.59 4.36 -0.23
C SER A 119 6.11 5.74 -0.68
N GLY A 120 5.38 6.44 0.16
CA GLY A 120 4.86 7.75 -0.14
C GLY A 120 5.13 8.76 0.97
N ALA A 121 5.55 9.97 0.58
CA ALA A 121 5.68 11.11 1.48
C ALA A 121 4.83 12.26 0.95
N GLY A 122 3.77 12.62 1.68
CA GLY A 122 2.85 13.68 1.27
C GLY A 122 3.23 15.05 1.79
N THR A 123 2.74 16.09 1.14
CA THR A 123 2.78 17.47 1.66
C THR A 123 1.63 17.75 2.64
N SER A 124 0.68 16.83 2.75
CA SER A 124 -0.39 16.74 3.74
C SER A 124 -0.71 15.28 4.01
N ASN A 125 -1.56 14.97 4.99
CA ASN A 125 -2.10 13.63 5.13
C ASN A 125 -2.98 13.26 3.92
N TYR A 126 -3.05 11.99 3.64
CA TYR A 126 -3.76 11.43 2.49
C TYR A 126 -4.30 10.05 2.82
N THR A 127 -5.16 9.56 1.97
CA THR A 127 -5.62 8.17 1.98
C THR A 127 -5.13 7.48 0.71
N PHE A 128 -4.84 6.19 0.78
CA PHE A 128 -4.55 5.42 -0.42
C PHE A 128 -5.09 3.99 -0.34
N ILE A 129 -5.51 3.49 -1.48
CA ILE A 129 -5.79 2.07 -1.68
C ILE A 129 -4.51 1.42 -2.14
N TRP A 130 -4.16 0.31 -1.50
CA TRP A 130 -3.12 -0.59 -1.96
C TRP A 130 -3.75 -1.90 -2.43
N ALA A 131 -3.29 -2.39 -3.56
CA ALA A 131 -3.76 -3.64 -4.14
C ALA A 131 -2.58 -4.42 -4.72
N MET A 132 -2.43 -5.67 -4.28
CA MET A 132 -1.36 -6.55 -4.71
C MET A 132 -1.92 -7.70 -5.54
N GLY A 133 -1.18 -8.08 -6.57
CA GLY A 133 -1.47 -9.24 -7.40
C GLY A 133 -0.19 -10.03 -7.68
N GLY A 134 -0.25 -11.36 -7.53
CA GLY A 134 0.88 -12.24 -7.79
C GLY A 134 0.80 -13.56 -7.04
N GLU A 135 1.78 -14.41 -7.24
CA GLU A 135 1.81 -15.80 -6.72
C GLU A 135 2.15 -15.90 -5.23
N ASN A 136 2.39 -14.80 -4.57
CA ASN A 136 2.72 -14.80 -3.16
C ASN A 136 1.48 -15.14 -2.32
N MET A 137 1.52 -16.28 -1.64
CA MET A 137 0.46 -16.79 -0.78
C MET A 137 0.58 -16.27 0.66
N GLU A 138 1.72 -15.70 1.03
CA GLU A 138 2.01 -15.18 2.36
C GLU A 138 2.09 -13.66 2.34
N PHE A 139 1.28 -13.00 3.17
CA PHE A 139 1.24 -11.54 3.23
C PHE A 139 2.57 -10.94 3.71
N ASP A 140 3.23 -11.61 4.66
CA ASP A 140 4.45 -11.12 5.32
C ASP A 140 5.75 -11.45 4.55
N ASP A 141 5.65 -11.97 3.32
CA ASP A 141 6.81 -12.18 2.43
C ASP A 141 7.27 -10.81 1.87
N MET A 142 8.04 -10.10 2.67
CA MET A 142 8.52 -8.75 2.40
C MET A 142 9.98 -8.59 2.82
N ASP A 143 10.81 -8.06 1.91
CA ASP A 143 12.18 -7.64 2.18
C ASP A 143 12.20 -6.17 2.58
N THR A 144 12.34 -5.91 3.87
CA THR A 144 12.27 -4.56 4.44
C THR A 144 13.60 -3.84 4.40
N MET A 145 13.58 -2.52 4.12
CA MET A 145 14.75 -1.65 4.13
C MET A 145 14.59 -0.55 5.19
N LYS A 146 15.68 -0.21 5.85
CA LYS A 146 15.68 0.96 6.71
C LYS A 146 15.76 2.25 5.87
N PRO A 147 15.17 3.36 6.33
CA PRO A 147 15.21 4.62 5.57
C PRO A 147 16.62 5.10 5.21
N ASN A 148 17.60 4.86 6.06
CA ASN A 148 19.00 5.25 5.82
C ASN A 148 19.79 4.28 4.93
N GLU A 149 19.17 3.21 4.46
CA GLU A 149 19.73 2.23 3.50
C GLU A 149 19.25 2.52 2.08
N MET A 150 18.23 3.39 1.92
CA MET A 150 17.72 3.80 0.61
C MET A 150 18.54 4.96 0.04
N MET A 151 18.75 4.95 -1.28
CA MET A 151 19.48 5.98 -2.02
C MET A 151 18.73 6.40 -3.30
#